data_d1bb3bac2e564637b9c8e98ac6856d37
#
_entry.id   d1bb3bac2e564637b9c8e98ac6856d37
#
_cell.length_a   1.000
_cell.length_b   1.000
_cell.length_c   1.000
_cell.angle_alpha   90.00
_cell.angle_beta   90.00
_cell.angle_gamma   90.00
#
_symmetry.space_group_name_H-M   'P 1'
#
loop_
_entity.id
_entity.type
_entity.pdbx_description
1 polymer ?
#
loop_
_entity_poly.entity_id
_entity_poly.type
_entity_poly.pdbx_seq_one_letter_code
_entity_poly.pdbx_strand_id
1 'polypeptide(L)'
;KNIFRATLEIKENHIELIKGKKTLFYTYNGLVPAPKIEVFEGDKLEILVKNKLKEATTIHWHGVPVPPDQDGSPHDPILAGEERIYRFKIPQDSAGTYWYHPHPHYTASKQVFMGLAGAFVIKAKKDALSHLKERDLMISDLRLDENAQIPNNNLNDWLNGREGEFVLINGQFKPQIKLATNERIRIYNATAARYLNLRIQGAKFILVGTDGGLIEKTIYKEEL
;
A
#
# COMPACT_ATOMS: atom_id res chain seq x y z
N LYS A 1 18.65 19.16 3.57
CA LYS A 1 18.27 17.73 3.64
C LYS A 1 17.28 17.59 4.76
N ASN A 2 16.03 17.31 4.41
CA ASN A 2 14.97 17.16 5.40
C ASN A 2 15.03 15.77 6.03
N ILE A 3 14.56 15.69 7.27
CA ILE A 3 14.33 14.41 7.94
C ILE A 3 12.83 14.25 8.04
N PHE A 4 12.30 13.23 7.37
CA PHE A 4 10.91 12.82 7.54
C PHE A 4 10.80 11.92 8.78
N ARG A 5 9.96 12.29 9.72
CA ARG A 5 9.69 11.49 10.92
C ARG A 5 8.23 11.14 11.02
N ALA A 6 7.95 9.87 11.32
CA ALA A 6 6.60 9.40 11.54
C ALA A 6 6.57 8.25 12.57
N THR A 7 5.39 8.00 13.11
CA THR A 7 5.10 6.81 13.89
C THR A 7 4.00 6.02 13.19
N LEU A 8 4.24 4.74 13.00
CA LEU A 8 3.25 3.78 12.49
C LEU A 8 2.91 2.80 13.61
N GLU A 9 1.73 2.93 14.17
CA GLU A 9 1.19 1.98 15.13
C GLU A 9 0.39 0.91 14.39
N ILE A 10 0.83 -0.33 14.46
CA ILE A 10 0.17 -1.48 13.84
C ILE A 10 -0.73 -2.11 14.90
N LYS A 11 -2.04 -2.10 14.64
CA LYS A 11 -3.03 -2.62 15.60
C LYS A 11 -4.29 -3.12 14.94
N GLU A 12 -4.99 -3.98 15.67
CA GLU A 12 -6.37 -4.33 15.37
C GLU A 12 -7.28 -3.11 15.50
N ASN A 13 -8.21 -2.94 14.55
CA ASN A 13 -9.24 -1.92 14.60
C ASN A 13 -10.53 -2.44 13.96
N HIS A 14 -11.67 -2.01 14.49
CA HIS A 14 -12.98 -2.36 13.95
C HIS A 14 -13.52 -1.24 13.07
N ILE A 15 -13.72 -1.54 11.80
CA ILE A 15 -14.20 -0.59 10.79
C ILE A 15 -15.58 -1.02 10.31
N GLU A 16 -16.51 -0.11 10.24
CA GLU A 16 -17.85 -0.36 9.72
C GLU A 16 -17.86 -0.18 8.19
N LEU A 17 -17.76 -1.29 7.46
CA LEU A 17 -17.93 -1.31 6.01
C LEU A 17 -19.38 -1.59 5.59
N ILE A 18 -20.08 -2.39 6.36
CA ILE A 18 -21.48 -2.71 6.20
C ILE A 18 -22.23 -2.06 7.35
N LYS A 19 -23.28 -1.30 7.04
CA LYS A 19 -24.06 -0.57 8.04
C LYS A 19 -24.48 -1.50 9.20
N GLY A 20 -24.09 -1.11 10.41
CA GLY A 20 -24.38 -1.85 11.63
C GLY A 20 -23.48 -3.06 11.91
N LYS A 21 -22.51 -3.37 11.03
CA LYS A 21 -21.57 -4.47 11.24
C LYS A 21 -20.13 -3.95 11.26
N LYS A 22 -19.37 -4.33 12.27
CA LYS A 22 -17.97 -3.97 12.43
C LYS A 22 -17.07 -5.12 11.98
N THR A 23 -16.20 -4.85 11.03
CA THR A 23 -15.17 -5.79 10.53
C THR A 23 -13.85 -5.53 11.21
N LEU A 24 -13.19 -6.57 11.70
CA LEU A 24 -11.85 -6.48 12.27
C LEU A 24 -10.82 -6.35 11.14
N PHE A 25 -10.04 -5.27 11.17
CA PHE A 25 -8.89 -5.03 10.30
C PHE A 25 -7.59 -4.96 11.10
N TYR A 26 -6.48 -5.26 10.45
CA TYR A 26 -5.17 -4.79 10.88
C TYR A 26 -4.93 -3.43 10.23
N THR A 27 -4.44 -2.48 10.99
CA THR A 27 -4.36 -1.08 10.55
C THR A 27 -3.02 -0.46 10.89
N TYR A 28 -2.56 0.45 10.07
CA TYR A 28 -1.54 1.43 10.45
C TYR A 28 -2.26 2.69 10.93
N ASN A 29 -2.02 3.09 12.19
CA ASN A 29 -2.65 4.26 12.82
C ASN A 29 -4.19 4.26 12.76
N GLY A 30 -4.80 3.09 12.76
CA GLY A 30 -6.26 2.92 12.73
C GLY A 30 -6.91 3.11 11.36
N LEU A 31 -6.15 3.21 10.27
CA LEU A 31 -6.63 3.51 8.92
C LEU A 31 -6.47 2.32 7.96
N VAL A 32 -7.41 2.20 7.02
CA VAL A 32 -7.36 1.34 5.82
C VAL A 32 -7.89 2.13 4.63
N PRO A 33 -7.07 2.37 3.59
CA PRO A 33 -5.64 2.07 3.52
C PRO A 33 -4.82 2.88 4.52
N ALA A 34 -3.60 2.45 4.73
CA ALA A 34 -2.64 3.08 5.63
C ALA A 34 -2.30 4.54 5.23
N PRO A 35 -1.77 5.37 6.14
CA PRO A 35 -1.33 6.72 5.83
C PRO A 35 -0.33 6.73 4.67
N LYS A 36 -0.48 7.66 3.72
CA LYS A 36 0.52 7.87 2.68
C LYS A 36 1.80 8.46 3.27
N ILE A 37 2.94 7.87 2.88
CA ILE A 37 4.27 8.44 3.11
C ILE A 37 4.70 9.15 1.84
N GLU A 38 5.05 10.42 1.93
CA GLU A 38 5.53 11.21 0.81
C GLU A 38 6.82 11.93 1.19
N VAL A 39 7.87 11.69 0.42
CA VAL A 39 9.23 12.19 0.67
C VAL A 39 9.89 12.63 -0.63
N PHE A 40 11.00 13.34 -0.53
CA PHE A 40 11.80 13.74 -1.69
C PHE A 40 13.09 12.91 -1.79
N GLU A 41 13.61 12.80 -3.00
CA GLU A 41 14.93 12.25 -3.23
C GLU A 41 16.00 12.94 -2.37
N GLY A 42 16.81 12.13 -1.73
CA GLY A 42 17.88 12.57 -0.83
C GLY A 42 17.44 12.91 0.60
N ASP A 43 16.16 12.87 0.91
CA ASP A 43 15.67 12.99 2.28
C ASP A 43 16.12 11.82 3.15
N LYS A 44 16.15 12.03 4.47
CA LYS A 44 16.35 10.97 5.45
C LYS A 44 14.99 10.57 6.01
N LEU A 45 14.79 9.29 6.18
CA LEU A 45 13.62 8.73 6.83
C LEU A 45 13.96 8.23 8.22
N GLU A 46 13.08 8.48 9.17
CA GLU A 46 13.08 7.89 10.50
C GLU A 46 11.65 7.57 10.90
N ILE A 47 11.30 6.28 10.88
CA ILE A 47 9.94 5.82 11.17
C ILE A 47 9.99 4.88 12.37
N LEU A 48 9.33 5.29 13.44
CA LEU A 48 9.08 4.44 14.61
C LEU A 48 7.86 3.56 14.31
N VAL A 49 8.06 2.26 14.33
CA VAL A 49 7.00 1.26 14.17
C VAL A 49 6.73 0.61 15.51
N LYS A 50 5.44 0.57 15.90
CA LYS A 50 4.97 -0.06 17.13
C LYS A 50 4.05 -1.22 16.77
N ASN A 51 4.47 -2.44 17.05
CA ASN A 51 3.64 -3.62 16.81
C ASN A 51 2.73 -3.88 18.02
N LYS A 52 1.45 -3.58 17.86
CA LYS A 52 0.39 -3.87 18.86
C LYS A 52 -0.46 -5.09 18.46
N LEU A 53 -0.08 -5.81 17.42
CA LEU A 53 -0.69 -7.10 17.08
C LEU A 53 -0.23 -8.18 18.06
N LYS A 54 -0.95 -9.30 18.07
CA LYS A 54 -0.60 -10.51 18.81
C LYS A 54 0.36 -11.45 18.06
N GLU A 55 0.82 -11.02 16.89
CA GLU A 55 1.73 -11.77 16.03
C GLU A 55 2.87 -10.87 15.54
N ALA A 56 3.94 -11.49 15.08
CA ALA A 56 5.08 -10.79 14.51
C ALA A 56 4.73 -10.12 13.19
N THR A 57 5.39 -8.99 12.88
CA THR A 57 5.21 -8.27 11.63
C THR A 57 6.53 -7.63 11.18
N THR A 58 6.55 -7.06 9.99
CA THR A 58 7.65 -6.23 9.48
C THR A 58 7.06 -5.04 8.72
N ILE A 59 7.90 -4.12 8.25
CA ILE A 59 7.52 -3.20 7.16
C ILE A 59 8.56 -3.33 6.06
N HIS A 60 8.11 -3.80 4.90
CA HIS A 60 8.86 -3.81 3.66
C HIS A 60 8.50 -2.56 2.84
N TRP A 61 9.53 -1.90 2.31
CA TRP A 61 9.41 -0.70 1.48
C TRP A 61 9.47 -1.11 0.01
N HIS A 62 8.37 -1.65 -0.48
CA HIS A 62 8.31 -2.32 -1.78
C HIS A 62 8.80 -1.44 -2.93
N GLY A 63 9.84 -1.90 -3.60
CA GLY A 63 10.49 -1.24 -4.73
C GLY A 63 11.48 -0.13 -4.37
N VAL A 64 11.51 0.33 -3.12
CA VAL A 64 12.45 1.36 -2.67
C VAL A 64 13.81 0.71 -2.39
N PRO A 65 14.91 1.18 -3.01
CA PRO A 65 16.24 0.64 -2.73
C PRO A 65 16.75 1.14 -1.38
N VAL A 66 16.58 0.31 -0.36
CA VAL A 66 17.00 0.57 1.02
C VAL A 66 18.07 -0.43 1.48
N PRO A 67 18.87 -0.12 2.52
CA PRO A 67 19.77 -1.09 3.12
C PRO A 67 19.03 -2.34 3.60
N PRO A 68 19.56 -3.56 3.41
CA PRO A 68 18.85 -4.81 3.74
C PRO A 68 18.38 -4.92 5.19
N ASP A 69 19.12 -4.33 6.14
CA ASP A 69 18.75 -4.27 7.56
C ASP A 69 17.61 -3.28 7.86
N GLN A 70 17.22 -2.47 6.86
CA GLN A 70 16.12 -1.51 6.95
C GLN A 70 14.92 -1.91 6.07
N ASP A 71 14.96 -3.05 5.40
CA ASP A 71 13.95 -3.45 4.40
C ASP A 71 12.86 -4.37 4.96
N GLY A 72 12.81 -4.55 6.27
CA GLY A 72 11.78 -5.38 6.88
C GLY A 72 11.88 -6.86 6.52
N SER A 73 13.11 -7.38 6.54
CA SER A 73 13.38 -8.81 6.28
C SER A 73 12.52 -9.71 7.17
N PRO A 74 11.98 -10.83 6.63
CA PRO A 74 11.22 -11.80 7.42
C PRO A 74 12.07 -12.52 8.49
N HIS A 75 13.41 -12.46 8.37
CA HIS A 75 14.34 -13.03 9.35
C HIS A 75 14.59 -12.11 10.56
N ASP A 76 14.11 -10.88 10.52
CA ASP A 76 14.27 -9.89 11.57
C ASP A 76 12.93 -9.16 11.82
N PRO A 77 11.90 -9.89 12.30
CA PRO A 77 10.58 -9.35 12.52
C PRO A 77 10.51 -8.48 13.77
N ILE A 78 9.48 -7.64 13.85
CA ILE A 78 9.06 -6.92 15.06
C ILE A 78 8.07 -7.83 15.77
N LEU A 79 8.45 -8.36 16.94
CA LEU A 79 7.60 -9.26 17.70
C LEU A 79 6.38 -8.53 18.30
N ALA A 80 5.40 -9.31 18.76
CA ALA A 80 4.21 -8.76 19.41
C ALA A 80 4.61 -7.88 20.62
N GLY A 81 4.15 -6.63 20.63
CA GLY A 81 4.45 -5.66 21.67
C GLY A 81 5.77 -4.90 21.51
N GLU A 82 6.61 -5.28 20.56
CA GLU A 82 7.89 -4.62 20.31
C GLU A 82 7.76 -3.37 19.42
N GLU A 83 8.84 -2.61 19.41
CA GLU A 83 8.99 -1.40 18.58
C GLU A 83 10.31 -1.47 17.81
N ARG A 84 10.31 -0.88 16.60
CA ARG A 84 11.50 -0.76 15.77
C ARG A 84 11.56 0.62 15.12
N ILE A 85 12.76 1.18 14.96
CA ILE A 85 12.97 2.39 14.19
C ILE A 85 13.68 2.03 12.89
N TYR A 86 13.02 2.28 11.76
CA TYR A 86 13.63 2.23 10.44
C TYR A 86 14.29 3.56 10.13
N ARG A 87 15.56 3.53 9.71
CA ARG A 87 16.36 4.72 9.37
C ARG A 87 17.12 4.50 8.08
N PHE A 88 16.78 5.22 7.05
CA PHE A 88 17.50 5.19 5.78
C PHE A 88 17.43 6.52 5.05
N LYS A 89 18.28 6.65 4.03
CA LYS A 89 18.28 7.81 3.14
C LYS A 89 17.62 7.41 1.83
N ILE A 90 16.71 8.27 1.35
CA ILE A 90 16.10 8.09 0.03
C ILE A 90 17.18 8.32 -1.04
N PRO A 91 17.42 7.35 -1.94
CA PRO A 91 18.40 7.50 -3.00
C PRO A 91 18.07 8.66 -3.94
N GLN A 92 19.07 9.15 -4.67
CA GLN A 92 18.83 10.03 -5.82
C GLN A 92 18.32 9.16 -6.99
N ASP A 93 17.61 9.79 -7.92
CA ASP A 93 17.07 9.15 -9.13
C ASP A 93 16.12 7.97 -8.80
N SER A 94 15.47 8.03 -7.63
CA SER A 94 14.49 7.04 -7.18
C SER A 94 13.05 7.58 -7.12
N ALA A 95 12.79 8.73 -7.75
CA ALA A 95 11.44 9.26 -7.79
C ALA A 95 10.47 8.26 -8.43
N GLY A 96 9.36 7.99 -7.76
CA GLY A 96 8.43 6.97 -8.23
C GLY A 96 7.23 6.76 -7.31
N THR A 97 6.46 5.75 -7.67
CA THR A 97 5.28 5.30 -6.96
C THR A 97 5.58 3.94 -6.37
N TYR A 98 5.59 3.87 -5.08
CA TYR A 98 5.94 2.71 -4.27
C TYR A 98 4.86 2.47 -3.24
N TRP A 99 4.95 1.39 -2.49
CA TRP A 99 4.06 1.10 -1.38
C TRP A 99 4.80 0.43 -0.23
N TYR A 100 4.18 0.31 0.91
CA TYR A 100 4.73 -0.41 2.05
C TYR A 100 3.72 -1.40 2.62
N HIS A 101 4.22 -2.55 3.05
CA HIS A 101 3.41 -3.65 3.53
C HIS A 101 4.23 -4.60 4.42
N PRO A 102 3.59 -5.49 5.19
CA PRO A 102 4.30 -6.51 5.96
C PRO A 102 4.95 -7.57 5.07
N HIS A 103 6.06 -8.14 5.53
CA HIS A 103 6.75 -9.23 4.85
C HIS A 103 7.21 -10.37 5.80
N PRO A 104 6.49 -10.72 6.90
CA PRO A 104 6.88 -11.85 7.74
C PRO A 104 6.63 -13.17 7.00
N HIS A 105 7.43 -14.21 7.30
CA HIS A 105 7.19 -15.54 6.74
C HIS A 105 5.80 -16.07 7.15
N TYR A 106 5.13 -16.77 6.23
CA TYR A 106 3.84 -17.45 6.37
C TYR A 106 2.61 -16.56 6.61
N THR A 107 2.79 -15.30 7.04
CA THR A 107 1.66 -14.40 7.39
C THR A 107 1.62 -13.12 6.57
N ALA A 108 2.57 -12.88 5.65
CA ALA A 108 2.60 -11.67 4.81
C ALA A 108 1.29 -11.44 4.06
N SER A 109 0.81 -12.43 3.30
CA SER A 109 -0.46 -12.34 2.58
C SER A 109 -1.64 -12.08 3.51
N LYS A 110 -1.72 -12.80 4.65
CA LYS A 110 -2.75 -12.57 5.67
C LYS A 110 -2.75 -11.11 6.14
N GLN A 111 -1.60 -10.59 6.51
CA GLN A 111 -1.50 -9.24 7.07
C GLN A 111 -1.84 -8.16 6.02
N VAL A 112 -1.54 -8.40 4.74
CA VAL A 112 -1.95 -7.51 3.64
C VAL A 112 -3.47 -7.55 3.44
N PHE A 113 -4.08 -8.72 3.31
CA PHE A 113 -5.53 -8.78 3.11
C PHE A 113 -6.33 -8.37 4.36
N MET A 114 -5.73 -8.42 5.54
CA MET A 114 -6.31 -7.84 6.76
C MET A 114 -6.25 -6.31 6.77
N GLY A 115 -5.53 -5.65 5.84
CA GLY A 115 -5.56 -4.19 5.66
C GLY A 115 -4.20 -3.47 5.75
N LEU A 116 -3.09 -4.19 5.96
CA LEU A 116 -1.77 -3.56 6.10
C LEU A 116 -1.13 -3.27 4.75
N ALA A 117 -1.55 -2.19 4.12
CA ALA A 117 -0.95 -1.66 2.90
C ALA A 117 -1.04 -0.13 2.87
N GLY A 118 0.03 0.53 2.48
CA GLY A 118 0.10 1.98 2.40
C GLY A 118 0.92 2.49 1.24
N ALA A 119 0.52 3.64 0.69
CA ALA A 119 1.21 4.29 -0.40
C ALA A 119 2.53 4.92 0.06
N PHE A 120 3.58 4.77 -0.74
CA PHE A 120 4.87 5.40 -0.53
C PHE A 120 5.27 6.13 -1.82
N VAL A 121 5.44 7.44 -1.75
CA VAL A 121 5.75 8.27 -2.92
C VAL A 121 7.08 8.97 -2.71
N ILE A 122 7.99 8.77 -3.64
CA ILE A 122 9.23 9.53 -3.71
C ILE A 122 9.10 10.57 -4.80
N LYS A 123 9.20 11.84 -4.44
CA LYS A 123 9.12 12.96 -5.38
C LYS A 123 10.51 13.40 -5.84
N ALA A 124 10.64 13.64 -7.14
CA ALA A 124 11.79 14.32 -7.69
C ALA A 124 11.76 15.80 -7.29
N LYS A 125 12.92 16.40 -7.11
CA LYS A 125 13.04 17.86 -6.90
C LYS A 125 12.61 18.65 -8.13
N LYS A 126 12.81 18.07 -9.33
CA LYS A 126 12.35 18.62 -10.61
C LYS A 126 11.45 17.58 -11.25
N ASP A 127 10.16 17.84 -11.27
CA ASP A 127 9.16 16.96 -11.86
C ASP A 127 8.35 17.70 -12.90
N ALA A 128 8.48 17.29 -14.15
CA ALA A 128 7.78 17.90 -15.29
C ALA A 128 6.24 17.82 -15.14
N LEU A 129 5.75 16.86 -14.35
CA LEU A 129 4.32 16.65 -14.10
C LEU A 129 3.84 17.27 -12.78
N SER A 130 4.68 18.05 -12.09
CA SER A 130 4.35 18.66 -10.78
C SER A 130 3.16 19.64 -10.85
N HIS A 131 2.83 20.12 -12.03
CA HIS A 131 1.66 21.00 -12.27
C HIS A 131 0.33 20.23 -12.30
N LEU A 132 0.36 18.89 -12.41
CA LEU A 132 -0.83 18.06 -12.41
C LEU A 132 -1.30 17.77 -10.99
N LYS A 133 -2.62 17.78 -10.82
CA LYS A 133 -3.22 17.28 -9.59
C LYS A 133 -2.92 15.79 -9.43
N GLU A 134 -2.48 15.38 -8.26
CA GLU A 134 -2.18 13.99 -7.96
C GLU A 134 -3.34 13.30 -7.24
N ARG A 135 -3.53 12.02 -7.54
CA ARG A 135 -4.52 11.16 -6.93
C ARG A 135 -3.93 9.77 -6.70
N ASP A 136 -4.10 9.27 -5.49
CA ASP A 136 -3.71 7.91 -5.12
C ASP A 136 -4.95 7.01 -5.09
N LEU A 137 -4.87 5.87 -5.77
CA LEU A 137 -5.90 4.83 -5.80
C LEU A 137 -5.29 3.52 -5.30
N MET A 138 -5.49 3.23 -4.02
CA MET A 138 -5.13 1.95 -3.42
C MET A 138 -6.28 0.97 -3.66
N ILE A 139 -6.03 -0.06 -4.48
CA ILE A 139 -6.99 -1.11 -4.80
C ILE A 139 -6.67 -2.32 -3.92
N SER A 140 -7.65 -2.77 -3.18
CA SER A 140 -7.61 -4.00 -2.38
C SER A 140 -8.86 -4.81 -2.64
N ASP A 141 -8.88 -6.06 -2.21
CA ASP A 141 -10.08 -6.87 -2.28
C ASP A 141 -10.39 -7.52 -0.93
N LEU A 142 -11.66 -7.81 -0.71
CA LEU A 142 -12.17 -8.25 0.56
C LEU A 142 -13.16 -9.39 0.38
N ARG A 143 -13.04 -10.42 1.20
CA ARG A 143 -14.05 -11.45 1.40
C ARG A 143 -14.51 -11.40 2.85
N LEU A 144 -15.82 -11.46 3.06
CA LEU A 144 -16.43 -11.42 4.38
C LEU A 144 -17.27 -12.68 4.60
N ASP A 145 -17.29 -13.16 5.83
CA ASP A 145 -18.21 -14.20 6.28
C ASP A 145 -19.60 -13.62 6.62
N GLU A 146 -20.52 -14.46 7.08
CA GLU A 146 -21.88 -14.08 7.48
C GLU A 146 -21.93 -13.05 8.63
N ASN A 147 -20.87 -13.02 9.44
CA ASN A 147 -20.71 -12.09 10.56
C ASN A 147 -19.97 -10.80 10.16
N ALA A 148 -19.72 -10.62 8.85
CA ALA A 148 -18.93 -9.53 8.29
C ALA A 148 -17.47 -9.50 8.82
N GLN A 149 -16.89 -10.66 9.11
CA GLN A 149 -15.48 -10.77 9.46
C GLN A 149 -14.67 -11.28 8.26
N ILE A 150 -13.39 -10.98 8.25
CA ILE A 150 -12.44 -11.46 7.23
C ILE A 150 -12.05 -12.89 7.59
N PRO A 151 -12.52 -13.92 6.84
CA PRO A 151 -12.21 -15.31 7.18
C PRO A 151 -10.75 -15.64 6.87
N ASN A 152 -10.22 -16.67 7.52
CA ASN A 152 -8.92 -17.23 7.18
C ASN A 152 -8.89 -17.82 5.77
N ASN A 153 -7.68 -18.07 5.25
CA ASN A 153 -7.50 -18.78 4.00
C ASN A 153 -8.06 -20.21 4.09
N ASN A 154 -8.75 -20.62 3.04
CA ASN A 154 -9.14 -22.00 2.83
C ASN A 154 -8.14 -22.72 1.90
N LEU A 155 -8.38 -23.99 1.58
CA LEU A 155 -7.49 -24.76 0.71
C LEU A 155 -7.35 -24.15 -0.69
N ASN A 156 -8.43 -23.61 -1.25
CA ASN A 156 -8.38 -22.97 -2.57
C ASN A 156 -7.50 -21.71 -2.54
N ASP A 157 -7.57 -20.91 -1.47
CA ASP A 157 -6.73 -19.73 -1.32
C ASP A 157 -5.24 -20.09 -1.26
N TRP A 158 -4.91 -21.23 -0.65
CA TRP A 158 -3.52 -21.72 -0.59
C TRP A 158 -3.01 -22.25 -1.92
N LEU A 159 -3.86 -22.87 -2.71
CA LEU A 159 -3.49 -23.47 -3.99
C LEU A 159 -3.48 -22.47 -5.16
N ASN A 160 -4.42 -21.54 -5.17
CA ASN A 160 -4.69 -20.66 -6.32
C ASN A 160 -4.53 -19.17 -6.02
N GLY A 161 -4.22 -18.82 -4.76
CA GLY A 161 -4.21 -17.45 -4.29
C GLY A 161 -5.58 -17.00 -3.78
N ARG A 162 -5.56 -16.03 -2.85
CA ARG A 162 -6.76 -15.47 -2.25
C ARG A 162 -7.31 -14.33 -3.08
N GLU A 163 -8.55 -14.48 -3.55
CA GLU A 163 -9.33 -13.40 -4.15
C GLU A 163 -10.53 -13.03 -3.27
N GLY A 164 -10.75 -11.75 -3.09
CA GLY A 164 -11.93 -11.22 -2.39
C GLY A 164 -13.13 -11.07 -3.33
N GLU A 165 -14.33 -11.05 -2.79
CA GLU A 165 -15.58 -10.83 -3.54
C GLU A 165 -15.85 -9.35 -3.81
N PHE A 166 -15.32 -8.50 -2.94
CA PHE A 166 -15.51 -7.05 -3.00
C PHE A 166 -14.19 -6.37 -3.32
N VAL A 167 -14.12 -5.67 -4.44
CA VAL A 167 -12.98 -4.80 -4.75
C VAL A 167 -13.23 -3.45 -4.11
N LEU A 168 -12.25 -2.98 -3.35
CA LEU A 168 -12.27 -1.70 -2.66
C LEU A 168 -11.28 -0.73 -3.32
N ILE A 169 -11.63 0.54 -3.38
CA ILE A 169 -10.73 1.61 -3.77
C ILE A 169 -10.63 2.59 -2.59
N ASN A 170 -9.42 2.78 -2.08
CA ASN A 170 -9.18 3.59 -0.89
C ASN A 170 -10.06 3.18 0.32
N GLY A 171 -10.24 1.87 0.51
CA GLY A 171 -11.03 1.30 1.59
C GLY A 171 -12.55 1.40 1.41
N GLN A 172 -13.05 1.86 0.26
CA GLN A 172 -14.48 2.02 -0.02
C GLN A 172 -14.96 1.06 -1.12
N PHE A 173 -16.13 0.50 -0.95
CA PHE A 173 -16.79 -0.33 -1.95
C PHE A 173 -17.53 0.54 -2.96
N LYS A 174 -17.22 0.36 -4.26
CA LYS A 174 -17.82 1.12 -5.38
C LYS A 174 -17.88 2.64 -5.14
N PRO A 175 -16.78 3.30 -4.73
CA PRO A 175 -16.80 4.73 -4.48
C PRO A 175 -17.08 5.51 -5.77
N GLN A 176 -17.75 6.65 -5.65
CA GLN A 176 -17.85 7.61 -6.73
C GLN A 176 -16.62 8.52 -6.72
N ILE A 177 -15.76 8.37 -7.72
CA ILE A 177 -14.52 9.14 -7.85
C ILE A 177 -14.68 10.09 -9.04
N LYS A 178 -14.70 11.40 -8.76
CA LYS A 178 -14.67 12.41 -9.83
C LYS A 178 -13.22 12.61 -10.26
N LEU A 179 -12.93 12.24 -11.51
CA LEU A 179 -11.65 12.50 -12.15
C LEU A 179 -11.77 13.75 -13.01
N ALA A 180 -10.77 14.61 -12.96
CA ALA A 180 -10.59 15.67 -13.94
C ALA A 180 -9.75 15.18 -15.12
N THR A 181 -9.84 15.87 -16.24
CA THR A 181 -8.89 15.69 -17.34
C THR A 181 -7.50 16.11 -16.87
N ASN A 182 -6.47 15.33 -17.24
CA ASN A 182 -5.07 15.63 -16.91
C ASN A 182 -4.77 15.59 -15.40
N GLU A 183 -5.22 14.58 -14.69
CA GLU A 183 -4.72 14.23 -13.35
C GLU A 183 -3.59 13.19 -13.47
N ARG A 184 -2.59 13.27 -12.57
CA ARG A 184 -1.64 12.18 -12.35
C ARG A 184 -2.28 11.20 -11.37
N ILE A 185 -2.54 9.99 -11.82
CA ILE A 185 -3.12 8.94 -11.00
C ILE A 185 -2.03 7.92 -10.65
N ARG A 186 -1.86 7.64 -9.37
CA ARG A 186 -1.02 6.57 -8.85
C ARG A 186 -1.93 5.42 -8.45
N ILE A 187 -1.72 4.26 -9.04
CA ILE A 187 -2.54 3.07 -8.83
C ILE A 187 -1.69 2.02 -8.13
N TYR A 188 -2.17 1.53 -7.00
CA TYR A 188 -1.53 0.51 -6.20
C TYR A 188 -2.42 -0.73 -6.19
N ASN A 189 -1.91 -1.87 -6.64
CA ASN A 189 -2.58 -3.14 -6.50
C ASN A 189 -2.14 -3.80 -5.19
N ALA A 190 -2.94 -3.65 -4.15
CA ALA A 190 -2.72 -4.26 -2.84
C ALA A 190 -3.66 -5.47 -2.61
N THR A 191 -4.12 -6.12 -3.69
CA THR A 191 -4.83 -7.41 -3.59
C THR A 191 -3.84 -8.55 -3.34
N ALA A 192 -4.29 -9.63 -2.74
CA ALA A 192 -3.39 -10.74 -2.40
C ALA A 192 -3.00 -11.61 -3.60
N ALA A 193 -3.87 -11.71 -4.63
CA ALA A 193 -3.63 -12.60 -5.78
C ALA A 193 -4.21 -12.07 -7.10
N ARG A 194 -5.03 -11.04 -7.06
CA ARG A 194 -5.77 -10.59 -8.24
C ARG A 194 -4.89 -9.77 -9.19
N TYR A 195 -4.92 -10.12 -10.47
CA TYR A 195 -4.51 -9.25 -11.57
C TYR A 195 -5.65 -8.32 -11.93
N LEU A 196 -5.33 -7.07 -12.19
CA LEU A 196 -6.32 -6.04 -12.53
C LEU A 196 -6.16 -5.62 -13.99
N ASN A 197 -7.26 -5.57 -14.72
CA ASN A 197 -7.35 -4.92 -16.01
C ASN A 197 -8.21 -3.67 -15.81
N LEU A 198 -7.59 -2.50 -15.84
CA LEU A 198 -8.22 -1.23 -15.49
C LEU A 198 -8.56 -0.44 -16.74
N ARG A 199 -9.80 0.05 -16.82
CA ARG A 199 -10.27 0.92 -17.89
C ARG A 199 -11.03 2.10 -17.32
N ILE A 200 -10.84 3.27 -17.91
CA ILE A 200 -11.66 4.47 -17.64
C ILE A 200 -12.49 4.73 -18.89
N GLN A 201 -13.80 4.65 -18.76
CA GLN A 201 -14.69 4.89 -19.90
C GLN A 201 -14.56 6.33 -20.40
N GLY A 202 -14.31 6.48 -21.71
CA GLY A 202 -14.17 7.78 -22.36
C GLY A 202 -12.81 8.44 -22.16
N ALA A 203 -11.81 7.75 -21.61
CA ALA A 203 -10.46 8.25 -21.41
C ALA A 203 -9.41 7.24 -21.83
N LYS A 204 -8.17 7.71 -22.03
CA LYS A 204 -6.98 6.89 -22.26
C LYS A 204 -5.95 7.18 -21.18
N PHE A 205 -5.16 6.18 -20.85
CA PHE A 205 -4.03 6.34 -19.95
C PHE A 205 -2.79 6.80 -20.73
N ILE A 206 -2.03 7.68 -20.10
CA ILE A 206 -0.63 7.94 -20.47
C ILE A 206 0.20 7.35 -19.33
N LEU A 207 0.77 6.16 -19.56
CA LEU A 207 1.63 5.52 -18.59
C LEU A 207 2.95 6.28 -18.51
N VAL A 208 3.32 6.75 -17.32
CA VAL A 208 4.51 7.53 -17.05
C VAL A 208 5.46 6.86 -16.05
N GLY A 209 5.01 5.79 -15.42
CA GLY A 209 5.79 5.02 -14.47
C GLY A 209 5.16 3.66 -14.20
N THR A 210 5.95 2.74 -13.67
CA THR A 210 5.56 1.40 -13.26
C THR A 210 6.09 1.14 -11.85
N ASP A 211 6.00 -0.09 -11.38
CA ASP A 211 6.57 -0.55 -10.11
C ASP A 211 8.10 -0.30 -10.01
N GLY A 212 8.80 -0.30 -11.12
CA GLY A 212 10.24 0.02 -11.20
C GLY A 212 10.57 1.53 -11.22
N GLY A 213 9.59 2.41 -11.09
CA GLY A 213 9.79 3.87 -11.14
C GLY A 213 9.29 4.52 -12.42
N LEU A 214 9.84 5.69 -12.75
CA LEU A 214 9.48 6.42 -13.96
C LEU A 214 10.06 5.74 -15.21
N ILE A 215 9.27 5.70 -16.30
CA ILE A 215 9.71 5.16 -17.59
C ILE A 215 10.30 6.25 -18.46
N GLU A 216 11.26 5.87 -19.32
CA GLU A 216 11.97 6.82 -20.21
C GLU A 216 11.03 7.48 -21.23
N LYS A 217 10.09 6.68 -21.78
CA LYS A 217 9.11 7.16 -22.77
C LYS A 217 7.71 6.82 -22.32
N THR A 218 6.83 7.79 -22.38
CA THR A 218 5.41 7.61 -22.07
C THR A 218 4.74 6.66 -23.06
N ILE A 219 3.81 5.84 -22.56
CA ILE A 219 3.08 4.85 -23.35
C ILE A 219 1.59 5.16 -23.26
N TYR A 220 0.93 5.27 -24.43
CA TYR A 220 -0.52 5.42 -24.48
C TYR A 220 -1.20 4.06 -24.38
N LYS A 221 -2.16 3.95 -23.47
CA LYS A 221 -2.93 2.74 -23.20
C LYS A 221 -4.41 3.02 -23.09
N GLU A 222 -5.24 2.11 -23.58
CA GLU A 222 -6.69 2.15 -23.35
C GLU A 222 -7.07 1.44 -22.06
N GLU A 223 -6.21 0.52 -21.62
CA GLU A 223 -6.33 -0.26 -20.37
C GLU A 223 -4.95 -0.53 -19.77
N LEU A 224 -4.90 -0.75 -18.47
CA LEU A 224 -3.72 -1.07 -17.66
C LEU A 224 -3.88 -2.41 -16.99
#